data_47c351969bd932bb9954a634be087362
#
_entry.id   47c351969bd932bb9954a634be087362
#
_cell.length_a   1.000
_cell.length_b   1.000
_cell.length_c   1.000
_cell.angle_alpha   90.00
_cell.angle_beta   90.00
_cell.angle_gamma   90.00
#
_symmetry.space_group_name_H-M   'P 1'
#
loop_
_entity.id
_entity.type
_entity.pdbx_description
1 polymer ?
#
loop_
_entity_poly.entity_id
_entity_poly.type
_entity_poly.pdbx_seq_one_letter_code
_entity_poly.pdbx_strand_id
1 'polypeptide(L)'
;MSFTIEDFRTHKKQGTKFACLTAYDASLTKLMSKAGVELILVGDSLGMVVQGHDSTIPVSMEDLLYHLRCVKRGNDRSHIMADMPFMSYATEKLAYDNAMRLMQAGANSIKVEGGEWILKTTELLSERGIPVCAHLGLTPQAINRLGGYYVQGRDLKDKDRILSEAKQLEGAGAEIIL
;
A
#
# COMPACT_ATOMS: atom_id res chain seq x y z
N MET A 1 21.24 5.93 3.80
CA MET A 1 20.26 5.07 4.50
C MET A 1 18.93 5.20 3.80
N SER A 2 18.17 4.12 3.72
CA SER A 2 16.81 4.17 3.15
C SER A 2 15.85 4.86 4.14
N PHE A 3 14.81 5.50 3.62
CA PHE A 3 13.72 6.08 4.40
C PHE A 3 12.96 4.97 5.14
N THR A 4 12.66 5.16 6.41
CA THR A 4 12.06 4.16 7.30
C THR A 4 10.70 4.62 7.82
N ILE A 5 9.94 3.74 8.45
CA ILE A 5 8.69 4.09 9.15
C ILE A 5 8.95 5.15 10.25
N GLU A 6 10.09 5.10 10.94
CA GLU A 6 10.40 6.08 11.99
C GLU A 6 10.66 7.48 11.42
N ASP A 7 11.19 7.57 10.18
CA ASP A 7 11.32 8.85 9.49
C ASP A 7 9.93 9.45 9.19
N PHE A 8 8.95 8.63 8.75
CA PHE A 8 7.57 9.10 8.55
C PHE A 8 6.88 9.52 9.85
N ARG A 9 7.09 8.80 10.96
CA ARG A 9 6.61 9.22 12.28
C ARG A 9 7.20 10.56 12.70
N THR A 10 8.48 10.77 12.43
CA THR A 10 9.17 12.04 12.69
C THR A 10 8.59 13.16 11.84
N HIS A 11 8.38 12.93 10.54
CA HIS A 11 7.73 13.90 9.65
C HIS A 11 6.33 14.27 10.14
N LYS A 12 5.53 13.30 10.59
CA LYS A 12 4.20 13.56 11.16
C LYS A 12 4.28 14.46 12.40
N LYS A 13 5.19 14.16 13.34
CA LYS A 13 5.39 14.98 14.56
C LYS A 13 5.80 16.42 14.23
N GLN A 14 6.60 16.60 13.19
CA GLN A 14 7.10 17.90 12.75
C GLN A 14 6.15 18.64 11.81
N GLY A 15 5.05 18.01 11.35
CA GLY A 15 4.16 18.55 10.34
C GLY A 15 4.81 18.65 8.94
N THR A 16 5.90 17.94 8.72
CA THR A 16 6.62 17.92 7.43
C THR A 16 5.95 16.96 6.47
N LYS A 17 5.69 17.42 5.25
CA LYS A 17 5.14 16.59 4.17
C LYS A 17 6.26 15.81 3.50
N PHE A 18 5.92 14.68 2.90
CA PHE A 18 6.80 13.87 2.06
C PHE A 18 6.13 13.54 0.73
N ALA A 19 6.94 13.23 -0.28
CA ALA A 19 6.45 12.83 -1.59
C ALA A 19 6.20 11.31 -1.63
N CYS A 20 5.04 10.93 -2.14
CA CYS A 20 4.70 9.54 -2.47
C CYS A 20 4.39 9.46 -3.96
N LEU A 21 5.17 8.66 -4.70
CA LEU A 21 4.99 8.46 -6.14
C LEU A 21 4.97 6.97 -6.49
N THR A 22 4.24 6.62 -7.57
CA THR A 22 4.26 5.26 -8.10
C THR A 22 5.42 5.05 -9.08
N ALA A 23 6.04 3.88 -9.02
CA ALA A 23 7.01 3.43 -10.03
C ALA A 23 6.90 1.92 -10.24
N TYR A 24 7.23 1.47 -11.46
CA TYR A 24 7.07 0.07 -11.85
C TYR A 24 8.32 -0.51 -12.55
N ASP A 25 9.37 0.28 -12.71
CA ASP A 25 10.62 -0.11 -13.35
C ASP A 25 11.85 0.50 -12.67
N ALA A 26 13.03 -0.02 -12.98
CA ALA A 26 14.27 0.41 -12.38
C ALA A 26 14.73 1.80 -12.84
N SER A 27 14.42 2.20 -14.08
CA SER A 27 14.92 3.46 -14.65
C SER A 27 14.22 4.66 -14.03
N LEU A 28 12.88 4.64 -13.97
CA LEU A 28 12.08 5.68 -13.35
C LEU A 28 12.33 5.72 -11.83
N THR A 29 12.42 4.56 -11.18
CA THR A 29 12.75 4.47 -9.75
C THR A 29 14.09 5.14 -9.44
N LYS A 30 15.11 4.91 -10.26
CA LYS A 30 16.43 5.51 -10.07
C LYS A 30 16.39 7.04 -10.15
N LEU A 31 15.59 7.59 -11.06
CA LEU A 31 15.40 9.04 -11.18
C LEU A 31 14.69 9.61 -9.94
N MET A 32 13.59 8.96 -9.51
CA MET A 32 12.82 9.38 -8.33
C MET A 32 13.66 9.30 -7.06
N SER A 33 14.38 8.22 -6.85
CA SER A 33 15.25 8.02 -5.68
C SER A 33 16.37 9.08 -5.63
N LYS A 34 16.99 9.41 -6.77
CA LYS A 34 17.97 10.49 -6.87
C LYS A 34 17.36 11.87 -6.63
N ALA A 35 16.12 12.09 -7.07
CA ALA A 35 15.40 13.35 -6.83
C ALA A 35 14.97 13.53 -5.37
N GLY A 36 15.10 12.49 -4.54
CA GLY A 36 14.81 12.54 -3.12
C GLY A 36 13.38 12.17 -2.75
N VAL A 37 12.64 11.49 -3.64
CA VAL A 37 11.30 10.95 -3.30
C VAL A 37 11.43 10.00 -2.13
N GLU A 38 10.66 10.24 -1.08
CA GLU A 38 10.76 9.50 0.18
C GLU A 38 10.05 8.15 0.12
N LEU A 39 8.89 8.08 -0.54
CA LEU A 39 8.11 6.87 -0.65
C LEU A 39 7.80 6.54 -2.12
N ILE A 40 8.10 5.31 -2.53
CA ILE A 40 7.74 4.76 -3.83
C ILE A 40 6.72 3.65 -3.61
N LEU A 41 5.55 3.79 -4.23
CA LEU A 41 4.48 2.80 -4.22
C LEU A 41 4.58 1.91 -5.47
N VAL A 42 4.70 0.61 -5.27
CA VAL A 42 4.48 -0.39 -6.32
C VAL A 42 3.03 -0.86 -6.19
N GLY A 43 2.14 -0.15 -6.89
CA GLY A 43 0.70 -0.32 -6.79
C GLY A 43 0.14 -1.33 -7.79
N ASP A 44 -0.98 -1.99 -7.46
CA ASP A 44 -1.73 -2.82 -8.39
C ASP A 44 -2.37 -2.02 -9.55
N SER A 45 -2.37 -0.68 -9.46
CA SER A 45 -2.64 0.21 -10.59
C SER A 45 -1.71 -0.04 -11.80
N LEU A 46 -0.60 -0.79 -11.63
CA LEU A 46 0.22 -1.30 -12.73
C LEU A 46 -0.62 -2.07 -13.78
N GLY A 47 -1.68 -2.74 -13.34
CA GLY A 47 -2.61 -3.43 -14.24
C GLY A 47 -3.23 -2.49 -15.27
N MET A 48 -3.58 -1.28 -14.84
CA MET A 48 -4.19 -0.29 -15.72
C MET A 48 -3.14 0.49 -16.53
N VAL A 49 -2.08 0.98 -15.87
CA VAL A 49 -1.13 1.94 -16.49
C VAL A 49 0.03 1.27 -17.22
N VAL A 50 0.33 0.00 -16.95
CA VAL A 50 1.43 -0.75 -17.58
C VAL A 50 0.89 -1.91 -18.42
N GLN A 51 -0.06 -2.71 -17.87
CA GLN A 51 -0.58 -3.90 -18.55
C GLN A 51 -1.78 -3.60 -19.47
N GLY A 52 -2.44 -2.42 -19.32
CA GLY A 52 -3.55 -2.00 -20.17
C GLY A 52 -4.90 -2.64 -19.81
N HIS A 53 -5.07 -3.13 -18.57
CA HIS A 53 -6.36 -3.62 -18.08
C HIS A 53 -7.30 -2.47 -17.72
N ASP A 54 -8.62 -2.74 -17.72
CA ASP A 54 -9.66 -1.77 -17.33
C ASP A 54 -9.76 -1.55 -15.82
N SER A 55 -9.13 -2.42 -15.01
CA SER A 55 -9.13 -2.36 -13.54
C SER A 55 -7.87 -2.99 -12.95
N THR A 56 -7.72 -2.87 -11.61
CA THR A 56 -6.60 -3.49 -10.88
C THR A 56 -6.83 -4.98 -10.58
N ILE A 57 -8.07 -5.47 -10.72
CA ILE A 57 -8.47 -6.84 -10.33
C ILE A 57 -7.67 -7.95 -11.01
N PRO A 58 -7.28 -7.88 -12.31
CA PRO A 58 -6.52 -8.94 -12.96
C PRO A 58 -5.08 -9.10 -12.50
N VAL A 59 -4.53 -8.12 -11.76
CA VAL A 59 -3.12 -8.15 -11.33
C VAL A 59 -2.86 -9.30 -10.38
N SER A 60 -1.92 -10.15 -10.74
CA SER A 60 -1.49 -11.28 -9.90
C SER A 60 -0.38 -10.89 -8.92
N MET A 61 -0.14 -11.72 -7.91
CA MET A 61 1.03 -11.60 -7.03
C MET A 61 2.35 -11.69 -7.81
N GLU A 62 2.40 -12.48 -8.87
CA GLU A 62 3.60 -12.63 -9.70
C GLU A 62 3.92 -11.36 -10.49
N ASP A 63 2.90 -10.70 -11.04
CA ASP A 63 3.06 -9.41 -11.71
C ASP A 63 3.62 -8.37 -10.73
N LEU A 64 3.02 -8.27 -9.56
CA LEU A 64 3.48 -7.32 -8.55
C LEU A 64 4.92 -7.61 -8.08
N LEU A 65 5.25 -8.85 -7.83
CA LEU A 65 6.60 -9.28 -7.45
C LEU A 65 7.62 -8.98 -8.54
N TYR A 66 7.25 -9.15 -9.83
CA TYR A 66 8.13 -8.80 -10.94
C TYR A 66 8.48 -7.30 -10.92
N HIS A 67 7.48 -6.44 -10.87
CA HIS A 67 7.66 -4.99 -10.85
C HIS A 67 8.37 -4.52 -9.57
N LEU A 68 8.03 -5.09 -8.42
CA LEU A 68 8.70 -4.79 -7.15
C LEU A 68 10.21 -5.06 -7.21
N ARG A 69 10.62 -6.19 -7.79
CA ARG A 69 12.05 -6.49 -7.98
C ARG A 69 12.74 -5.51 -8.93
N CYS A 70 12.03 -5.03 -9.97
CA CYS A 70 12.56 -3.99 -10.85
C CYS A 70 12.75 -2.68 -10.10
N VAL A 71 11.74 -2.23 -9.34
CA VAL A 71 11.81 -1.03 -8.50
C VAL A 71 12.94 -1.16 -7.47
N LYS A 72 13.06 -2.30 -6.80
CA LYS A 72 14.12 -2.53 -5.80
C LYS A 72 15.51 -2.35 -6.37
N ARG A 73 15.76 -2.82 -7.61
CA ARG A 73 17.08 -2.66 -8.27
C ARG A 73 17.40 -1.21 -8.63
N GLY A 74 16.38 -0.38 -8.86
CA GLY A 74 16.56 1.04 -9.15
C GLY A 74 16.60 1.95 -7.92
N ASN A 75 16.23 1.42 -6.74
CA ASN A 75 16.07 2.22 -5.53
C ASN A 75 17.32 2.25 -4.67
N ASP A 76 17.80 3.46 -4.35
CA ASP A 76 18.96 3.67 -3.48
C ASP A 76 18.54 4.06 -2.05
N ARG A 77 17.44 4.83 -1.87
CA ARG A 77 17.10 5.44 -0.58
C ARG A 77 15.62 5.53 -0.23
N SER A 78 14.72 5.48 -1.20
CA SER A 78 13.29 5.61 -0.92
C SER A 78 12.75 4.41 -0.15
N HIS A 79 11.73 4.63 0.68
CA HIS A 79 10.91 3.58 1.24
C HIS A 79 10.07 2.95 0.14
N ILE A 80 10.09 1.65 -0.01
CA ILE A 80 9.27 0.92 -0.99
C ILE A 80 8.06 0.34 -0.28
N MET A 81 6.87 0.79 -0.67
CA MET A 81 5.58 0.22 -0.28
C MET A 81 5.07 -0.63 -1.44
N ALA A 82 4.60 -1.84 -1.17
CA ALA A 82 4.03 -2.73 -2.18
C ALA A 82 2.56 -3.03 -1.87
N ASP A 83 1.69 -2.93 -2.89
CA ASP A 83 0.30 -3.37 -2.77
C ASP A 83 0.21 -4.88 -2.64
N MET A 84 -0.80 -5.33 -1.90
CA MET A 84 -1.28 -6.69 -2.00
C MET A 84 -2.42 -6.70 -3.03
N PRO A 85 -2.29 -7.42 -4.16
CA PRO A 85 -3.32 -7.48 -5.19
C PRO A 85 -4.66 -7.99 -4.67
N PHE A 86 -5.71 -7.74 -5.43
CA PHE A 86 -7.07 -8.18 -5.11
C PHE A 86 -7.13 -9.63 -4.62
N MET A 87 -7.76 -9.85 -3.45
CA MET A 87 -7.93 -11.15 -2.78
C MET A 87 -6.64 -11.88 -2.39
N SER A 88 -5.46 -11.31 -2.59
CA SER A 88 -4.20 -11.93 -2.14
C SER A 88 -4.03 -11.93 -0.60
N TYR A 89 -4.97 -11.31 0.11
CA TYR A 89 -5.04 -11.22 1.57
C TYR A 89 -6.44 -11.55 2.12
N ALA A 90 -7.19 -12.38 1.40
CA ALA A 90 -8.56 -12.78 1.76
C ALA A 90 -8.67 -13.56 3.08
N THR A 91 -7.58 -14.17 3.52
CA THR A 91 -7.45 -14.84 4.83
C THR A 91 -6.15 -14.41 5.49
N GLU A 92 -6.10 -14.46 6.83
CA GLU A 92 -4.89 -14.11 7.60
C GLU A 92 -3.65 -14.91 7.14
N LYS A 93 -3.83 -16.22 6.90
CA LYS A 93 -2.73 -17.05 6.40
C LYS A 93 -2.25 -16.61 5.01
N LEU A 94 -3.17 -16.36 4.10
CA LEU A 94 -2.82 -15.93 2.75
C LEU A 94 -2.16 -14.55 2.75
N ALA A 95 -2.66 -13.64 3.60
CA ALA A 95 -2.07 -12.33 3.79
C ALA A 95 -0.62 -12.43 4.29
N TYR A 96 -0.39 -13.25 5.30
CA TYR A 96 0.96 -13.47 5.85
C TYR A 96 1.91 -14.04 4.81
N ASP A 97 1.51 -15.12 4.12
CA ASP A 97 2.34 -15.77 3.11
C ASP A 97 2.72 -14.81 1.96
N ASN A 98 1.77 -14.00 1.50
CA ASN A 98 2.01 -13.04 0.42
C ASN A 98 2.78 -11.80 0.90
N ALA A 99 2.50 -11.27 2.08
CA ALA A 99 3.26 -10.17 2.68
C ALA A 99 4.74 -10.57 2.87
N MET A 100 5.01 -11.79 3.36
CA MET A 100 6.37 -12.33 3.47
C MET A 100 7.09 -12.31 2.11
N ARG A 101 6.42 -12.75 1.03
CA ARG A 101 7.00 -12.76 -0.33
C ARG A 101 7.35 -11.34 -0.81
N LEU A 102 6.48 -10.37 -0.54
CA LEU A 102 6.71 -8.97 -0.89
C LEU A 102 7.89 -8.38 -0.11
N MET A 103 7.95 -8.62 1.20
CA MET A 103 9.06 -8.16 2.03
C MET A 103 10.39 -8.77 1.57
N GLN A 104 10.42 -10.08 1.28
CA GLN A 104 11.60 -10.77 0.74
C GLN A 104 12.01 -10.26 -0.65
N ALA A 105 11.05 -9.79 -1.45
CA ALA A 105 11.34 -9.19 -2.76
C ALA A 105 11.85 -7.74 -2.67
N GLY A 106 11.83 -7.14 -1.47
CA GLY A 106 12.45 -5.84 -1.19
C GLY A 106 11.50 -4.71 -0.82
N ALA A 107 10.22 -5.00 -0.53
CA ALA A 107 9.33 -4.02 0.09
C ALA A 107 9.78 -3.69 1.52
N ASN A 108 9.51 -2.46 1.96
CA ASN A 108 9.71 -1.99 3.33
C ASN A 108 8.39 -1.95 4.11
N SER A 109 7.26 -1.89 3.41
CA SER A 109 5.90 -2.00 3.94
C SER A 109 4.97 -2.57 2.89
N ILE A 110 3.80 -3.03 3.32
CA ILE A 110 2.75 -3.48 2.42
C ILE A 110 1.52 -2.57 2.50
N LYS A 111 0.72 -2.50 1.41
CA LYS A 111 -0.57 -1.81 1.41
C LYS A 111 -1.69 -2.83 1.22
N VAL A 112 -2.77 -2.67 1.98
CA VAL A 112 -4.01 -3.45 1.90
C VAL A 112 -5.21 -2.52 1.82
N GLU A 113 -6.25 -2.93 1.11
CA GLU A 113 -7.48 -2.17 0.96
C GLU A 113 -8.62 -2.79 1.76
N GLY A 114 -9.28 -1.98 2.58
CA GLY A 114 -10.45 -2.41 3.36
C GLY A 114 -10.56 -1.70 4.70
N GLY A 115 -11.74 -1.83 5.32
CA GLY A 115 -12.03 -1.32 6.66
C GLY A 115 -11.96 -2.43 7.72
N GLU A 116 -13.08 -2.64 8.41
CA GLU A 116 -13.18 -3.58 9.53
C GLU A 116 -12.69 -5.01 9.20
N TRP A 117 -12.92 -5.49 7.98
CA TRP A 117 -12.58 -6.87 7.62
C TRP A 117 -11.07 -7.16 7.55
N ILE A 118 -10.21 -6.12 7.43
CA ILE A 118 -8.74 -6.28 7.44
C ILE A 118 -8.11 -6.04 8.82
N LEU A 119 -8.88 -5.77 9.87
CA LEU A 119 -8.33 -5.47 11.20
C LEU A 119 -7.42 -6.59 11.72
N LYS A 120 -7.91 -7.83 11.72
CA LYS A 120 -7.12 -8.98 12.16
C LYS A 120 -5.88 -9.22 11.31
N THR A 121 -5.98 -9.01 10.02
CA THR A 121 -4.84 -9.10 9.10
C THR A 121 -3.80 -8.03 9.43
N THR A 122 -4.23 -6.80 9.68
CA THR A 122 -3.35 -5.68 10.06
C THR A 122 -2.63 -5.98 11.37
N GLU A 123 -3.36 -6.42 12.40
CA GLU A 123 -2.82 -6.80 13.71
C GLU A 123 -1.77 -7.92 13.57
N LEU A 124 -2.12 -9.02 12.87
CA LEU A 124 -1.22 -10.14 12.63
C LEU A 124 0.09 -9.71 11.97
N LEU A 125 0.02 -8.91 10.91
CA LEU A 125 1.20 -8.48 10.15
C LEU A 125 2.05 -7.52 10.98
N SER A 126 1.43 -6.57 11.67
CA SER A 126 2.10 -5.60 12.54
C SER A 126 2.85 -6.29 13.69
N GLU A 127 2.21 -7.24 14.40
CA GLU A 127 2.84 -8.04 15.46
C GLU A 127 4.06 -8.84 14.97
N ARG A 128 4.09 -9.20 13.70
CA ARG A 128 5.22 -9.92 13.06
C ARG A 128 6.27 -9.00 12.46
N GLY A 129 6.16 -7.68 12.71
CA GLY A 129 7.13 -6.68 12.27
C GLY A 129 7.01 -6.29 10.79
N ILE A 130 5.86 -6.53 10.16
CA ILE A 130 5.58 -6.07 8.80
C ILE A 130 4.78 -4.76 8.88
N PRO A 131 5.36 -3.62 8.48
CA PRO A 131 4.64 -2.35 8.49
C PRO A 131 3.49 -2.37 7.48
N VAL A 132 2.31 -1.92 7.92
CA VAL A 132 1.08 -1.94 7.11
C VAL A 132 0.62 -0.52 6.81
N CYS A 133 0.29 -0.27 5.53
CA CYS A 133 -0.53 0.84 5.10
C CYS A 133 -1.95 0.34 4.84
N ALA A 134 -2.93 0.88 5.55
CA ALA A 134 -4.34 0.56 5.35
C ALA A 134 -5.01 1.64 4.47
N HIS A 135 -5.62 1.23 3.35
CA HIS A 135 -6.27 2.12 2.41
C HIS A 135 -7.79 2.03 2.55
N LEU A 136 -8.39 3.17 2.87
CA LEU A 136 -9.81 3.37 3.09
C LEU A 136 -10.44 4.27 2.01
N GLY A 137 -11.76 4.40 2.05
CA GLY A 137 -12.48 5.29 1.14
C GLY A 137 -12.66 4.68 -0.25
N LEU A 138 -12.13 5.33 -1.27
CA LEU A 138 -12.18 4.80 -2.63
C LEU A 138 -11.07 3.77 -2.83
N THR A 139 -11.44 2.51 -2.75
CA THR A 139 -10.54 1.37 -2.92
C THR A 139 -10.73 0.75 -4.31
N PRO A 140 -9.75 0.87 -5.24
CA PRO A 140 -9.87 0.36 -6.61
C PRO A 140 -10.19 -1.13 -6.70
N GLN A 141 -9.71 -1.93 -5.77
CA GLN A 141 -10.01 -3.36 -5.71
C GLN A 141 -11.50 -3.66 -5.46
N ALA A 142 -12.24 -2.73 -4.85
CA ALA A 142 -13.68 -2.85 -4.60
C ALA A 142 -14.54 -2.22 -5.69
N ILE A 143 -13.98 -1.89 -6.86
CA ILE A 143 -14.65 -1.13 -7.92
C ILE A 143 -15.99 -1.73 -8.34
N ASN A 144 -16.10 -3.05 -8.43
CA ASN A 144 -17.33 -3.74 -8.78
C ASN A 144 -18.42 -3.58 -7.70
N ARG A 145 -18.03 -3.55 -6.43
CA ARG A 145 -18.95 -3.29 -5.30
C ARG A 145 -19.35 -1.82 -5.22
N LEU A 146 -18.42 -0.92 -5.49
CA LEU A 146 -18.64 0.53 -5.45
C LEU A 146 -19.41 1.04 -6.68
N GLY A 147 -19.47 0.27 -7.76
CA GLY A 147 -20.14 0.63 -9.00
C GLY A 147 -19.43 1.71 -9.83
N GLY A 148 -18.20 2.08 -9.47
CA GLY A 148 -17.40 3.08 -10.17
C GLY A 148 -16.46 3.87 -9.25
N TYR A 149 -15.68 4.78 -9.82
CA TYR A 149 -14.75 5.65 -9.11
C TYR A 149 -15.46 6.88 -8.53
N TYR A 150 -16.24 6.67 -7.46
CA TYR A 150 -16.99 7.73 -6.79
C TYR A 150 -16.33 8.16 -5.49
N VAL A 151 -16.38 9.47 -5.21
CA VAL A 151 -15.90 10.01 -3.92
C VAL A 151 -16.68 9.38 -2.77
N GLN A 152 -15.99 8.80 -1.83
CA GLN A 152 -16.52 8.20 -0.61
C GLN A 152 -16.56 9.24 0.53
N GLY A 153 -17.33 8.98 1.58
CA GLY A 153 -17.43 9.88 2.74
C GLY A 153 -18.23 11.16 2.48
N ARG A 154 -19.13 11.18 1.49
CA ARG A 154 -19.95 12.36 1.16
C ARG A 154 -21.03 12.65 2.18
N ASP A 155 -21.68 11.63 2.69
CA ASP A 155 -22.67 11.78 3.76
C ASP A 155 -22.03 11.53 5.14
N LEU A 156 -22.71 12.02 6.19
CA LEU A 156 -22.19 11.95 7.56
C LEU A 156 -21.97 10.50 8.04
N LYS A 157 -22.87 9.59 7.68
CA LYS A 157 -22.78 8.18 8.09
C LYS A 157 -21.55 7.50 7.49
N ASP A 158 -21.31 7.70 6.19
CA ASP A 158 -20.15 7.12 5.50
C ASP A 158 -18.85 7.77 5.99
N LYS A 159 -18.85 9.09 6.20
CA LYS A 159 -17.71 9.80 6.82
C LYS A 159 -17.36 9.24 8.20
N ASP A 160 -18.37 9.09 9.08
CA ASP A 160 -18.16 8.61 10.44
C ASP A 160 -17.66 7.14 10.44
N ARG A 161 -18.17 6.32 9.52
CA ARG A 161 -17.69 4.96 9.31
C ARG A 161 -16.20 4.95 8.92
N ILE A 162 -15.80 5.72 7.90
CA ILE A 162 -14.40 5.78 7.45
C ILE A 162 -13.47 6.26 8.57
N LEU A 163 -13.89 7.28 9.33
CA LEU A 163 -13.10 7.78 10.47
C LEU A 163 -12.99 6.75 11.60
N SER A 164 -14.06 6.01 11.87
CA SER A 164 -14.03 4.93 12.85
C SER A 164 -13.11 3.80 12.43
N GLU A 165 -13.22 3.35 11.18
CA GLU A 165 -12.36 2.31 10.61
C GLU A 165 -10.88 2.72 10.61
N ALA A 166 -10.57 3.99 10.29
CA ALA A 166 -9.20 4.52 10.34
C ALA A 166 -8.59 4.42 11.74
N LYS A 167 -9.36 4.80 12.78
CA LYS A 167 -8.92 4.70 14.19
C LYS A 167 -8.72 3.25 14.63
N GLN A 168 -9.61 2.36 14.20
CA GLN A 168 -9.49 0.93 14.52
C GLN A 168 -8.25 0.32 13.86
N LEU A 169 -7.98 0.66 12.59
CA LEU A 169 -6.80 0.19 11.86
C LEU A 169 -5.50 0.75 12.45
N GLU A 170 -5.49 2.02 12.87
CA GLU A 170 -4.36 2.58 13.63
C GLU A 170 -4.15 1.81 14.94
N GLY A 171 -5.23 1.50 15.68
CA GLY A 171 -5.19 0.68 16.90
C GLY A 171 -4.72 -0.76 16.67
N ALA A 172 -5.00 -1.33 15.49
CA ALA A 172 -4.52 -2.64 15.05
C ALA A 172 -3.05 -2.63 14.55
N GLY A 173 -2.39 -1.47 14.57
CA GLY A 173 -0.98 -1.33 14.24
C GLY A 173 -0.68 -0.90 12.80
N ALA A 174 -1.66 -0.36 12.06
CA ALA A 174 -1.37 0.28 10.79
C ALA A 174 -0.47 1.51 11.00
N GLU A 175 0.64 1.57 10.27
CA GLU A 175 1.62 2.66 10.36
C GLU A 175 1.24 3.86 9.48
N ILE A 176 0.52 3.60 8.41
CA ILE A 176 0.04 4.59 7.45
C ILE A 176 -1.44 4.33 7.16
N ILE A 177 -2.22 5.39 7.13
CA ILE A 177 -3.61 5.39 6.64
C ILE A 177 -3.67 6.23 5.37
N LEU A 178 -4.24 5.64 4.31
CA LEU A 178 -4.45 6.27 3.01
C LEU A 178 -5.95 6.43 2.77
#